data_bb548c2aa5c8032b153474261b39f72e
#
_entry.id   bb548c2aa5c8032b153474261b39f72e
#
_cell.length_a   1.000
_cell.length_b   1.000
_cell.length_c   1.000
_cell.angle_alpha   90.00
_cell.angle_beta   90.00
_cell.angle_gamma   90.00
#
_symmetry.space_group_name_H-M   'P 1'
#
loop_
_entity.id
_entity.type
_entity.pdbx_description
1 polymer ?
#
loop_
_entity_poly.entity_id
_entity_poly.type
_entity_poly.pdbx_seq_one_letter_code
_entity_poly.pdbx_strand_id
1 'polypeptide(L)'
;NSRLQAHFDDLFTNGREVVFQARVFDGSPVDLEEVYMYENESLELGEIIENWISANTVQGRFSTSTYTQNVIRFEQVRIPLYDDKGRANDTRRWLRDLRNLLNKSPFNLVSKIYTRGLGEVWLIIGEK
;
A
#
# COMPACT_ATOMS: atom_id res chain seq x y z
N ASN A 1 20.24 -14.94 -22.39
CA ASN A 1 20.58 -13.74 -23.11
C ASN A 1 20.58 -12.57 -22.14
N SER A 2 21.36 -11.54 -22.45
CA SER A 2 21.62 -10.46 -21.50
C SER A 2 20.39 -9.63 -21.12
N ARG A 3 19.41 -9.48 -22.01
CA ARG A 3 18.17 -8.76 -21.70
C ARG A 3 17.33 -9.51 -20.66
N LEU A 4 17.22 -10.83 -20.84
CA LEU A 4 16.45 -11.65 -19.91
C LEU A 4 17.12 -11.66 -18.54
N GLN A 5 18.44 -11.79 -18.51
CA GLN A 5 19.22 -11.76 -17.29
C GLN A 5 19.05 -10.43 -16.55
N ALA A 6 19.12 -9.30 -17.26
CA ALA A 6 18.95 -7.99 -16.69
C ALA A 6 17.55 -7.80 -16.10
N HIS A 7 16.52 -8.33 -16.76
CA HIS A 7 15.14 -8.25 -16.27
C HIS A 7 14.98 -9.03 -14.95
N PHE A 8 15.52 -10.23 -14.86
CA PHE A 8 15.48 -11.01 -13.63
C PHE A 8 16.24 -10.32 -12.51
N ASP A 9 17.41 -9.77 -12.79
CA ASP A 9 18.20 -9.03 -11.79
C ASP A 9 17.43 -7.84 -11.26
N ASP A 10 16.72 -7.10 -12.15
CA ASP A 10 15.89 -5.96 -11.72
C ASP A 10 14.78 -6.41 -10.78
N LEU A 11 14.07 -7.50 -11.11
CA LEU A 11 13.00 -8.00 -10.25
C LEU A 11 13.50 -8.42 -8.88
N PHE A 12 14.64 -9.10 -8.80
CA PHE A 12 15.21 -9.51 -7.52
C PHE A 12 15.73 -8.34 -6.71
N THR A 13 16.34 -7.36 -7.35
CA THR A 13 16.96 -6.22 -6.67
C THR A 13 15.97 -5.13 -6.33
N ASN A 14 15.04 -4.82 -7.25
CA ASN A 14 14.15 -3.66 -7.16
C ASN A 14 12.68 -4.02 -6.90
N GLY A 15 12.37 -5.33 -6.88
CA GLY A 15 11.00 -5.79 -6.67
C GLY A 15 10.13 -5.63 -7.91
N ARG A 16 8.84 -5.92 -7.74
CA ARG A 16 7.84 -5.81 -8.80
C ARG A 16 7.12 -4.48 -8.69
N GLU A 17 6.97 -3.79 -9.80
CA GLU A 17 6.29 -2.49 -9.83
C GLU A 17 4.78 -2.69 -9.92
N VAL A 18 4.05 -2.01 -9.04
CA VAL A 18 2.58 -2.04 -9.03
C VAL A 18 2.03 -0.65 -8.80
N VAL A 19 0.73 -0.48 -9.07
CA VAL A 19 -0.04 0.71 -8.72
C VAL A 19 -0.93 0.35 -7.54
N PHE A 20 -0.94 1.20 -6.52
CA PHE A 20 -1.80 1.02 -5.36
C PHE A 20 -2.69 2.24 -5.20
N GLN A 21 -4.01 2.02 -5.03
CA GLN A 21 -4.93 3.09 -4.69
C GLN A 21 -5.57 2.81 -3.33
N ALA A 22 -5.51 3.80 -2.44
CA ALA A 22 -6.29 3.81 -1.20
C ALA A 22 -7.51 4.67 -1.46
N ARG A 23 -8.70 4.08 -1.33
CA ARG A 23 -9.95 4.75 -1.63
C ARG A 23 -10.90 4.63 -0.43
N VAL A 24 -11.74 5.64 -0.25
CA VAL A 24 -12.70 5.66 0.86
C VAL A 24 -14.06 5.22 0.36
N PHE A 25 -14.63 4.23 1.04
CA PHE A 25 -16.00 3.74 0.76
C PHE A 25 -17.01 4.82 1.20
N ASP A 26 -18.11 4.95 0.46
CA ASP A 26 -19.12 5.99 0.72
C ASP A 26 -19.66 5.95 2.15
N GLY A 27 -19.77 4.78 2.72
CA GLY A 27 -20.25 4.61 4.10
C GLY A 27 -19.16 4.68 5.18
N SER A 28 -17.95 5.06 4.81
CA SER A 28 -16.85 5.14 5.77
C SER A 28 -17.11 6.23 6.83
N PRO A 29 -16.80 5.97 8.10
CA PRO A 29 -16.95 6.97 9.15
C PRO A 29 -15.93 8.10 9.05
N VAL A 30 -14.82 7.89 8.32
CA VAL A 30 -13.73 8.86 8.21
C VAL A 30 -13.23 8.90 6.77
N ASP A 31 -12.57 10.01 6.39
CA ASP A 31 -11.88 10.12 5.11
C ASP A 31 -10.36 10.13 5.32
N LEU A 32 -9.61 10.33 4.24
CA LEU A 32 -8.15 10.26 4.29
C LEU A 32 -7.49 11.46 4.97
N GLU A 33 -8.26 12.53 5.21
CA GLU A 33 -7.77 13.71 5.93
C GLU A 33 -8.02 13.64 7.43
N GLU A 34 -8.70 12.59 7.92
CA GLU A 34 -8.91 12.40 9.36
C GLU A 34 -7.57 12.29 10.07
N VAL A 35 -7.43 13.08 11.16
CA VAL A 35 -6.17 13.15 11.91
C VAL A 35 -6.18 12.18 13.08
N TYR A 36 -5.08 11.45 13.21
CA TYR A 36 -4.87 10.49 14.30
C TYR A 36 -3.57 10.81 15.00
N MET A 37 -3.55 10.56 16.32
CA MET A 37 -2.29 10.54 17.04
C MET A 37 -1.67 9.16 16.87
N TYR A 38 -0.54 9.08 16.16
CA TYR A 38 0.12 7.81 15.84
C TYR A 38 1.62 7.97 16.00
N GLU A 39 2.23 7.09 16.80
CA GLU A 39 3.66 7.11 17.10
C GLU A 39 4.14 8.50 17.55
N ASN A 40 3.36 9.13 18.44
CA ASN A 40 3.65 10.43 19.02
C ASN A 40 3.58 11.61 18.03
N GLU A 41 2.90 11.42 16.91
CA GLU A 41 2.70 12.47 15.91
C GLU A 41 1.23 12.57 15.53
N SER A 42 0.76 13.79 15.25
CA SER A 42 -0.57 14.02 14.66
C SER A 42 -0.45 13.92 13.15
N LEU A 43 -1.05 12.89 12.57
CA LEU A 43 -0.95 12.62 11.14
C LEU A 43 -2.33 12.36 10.53
N GLU A 44 -2.52 12.80 9.28
CA GLU A 44 -3.69 12.41 8.51
C GLU A 44 -3.61 10.91 8.18
N LEU A 45 -4.76 10.29 8.04
CA LEU A 45 -4.81 8.87 7.66
C LEU A 45 -4.01 8.61 6.38
N GLY A 46 -4.13 9.50 5.38
CA GLY A 46 -3.37 9.39 4.15
C GLY A 46 -1.86 9.40 4.37
N GLU A 47 -1.38 10.25 5.30
CA GLU A 47 0.04 10.31 5.62
C GLU A 47 0.52 9.03 6.30
N ILE A 48 -0.31 8.44 7.15
CA ILE A 48 -0.01 7.18 7.80
C ILE A 48 0.14 6.07 6.76
N ILE A 49 -0.75 6.06 5.77
CA ILE A 49 -0.67 5.11 4.66
C ILE A 49 0.60 5.31 3.85
N GLU A 50 0.94 6.58 3.52
CA GLU A 50 2.19 6.88 2.80
C GLU A 50 3.42 6.40 3.56
N ASN A 51 3.44 6.62 4.86
CA ASN A 51 4.56 6.20 5.70
C ASN A 51 4.69 4.67 5.70
N TRP A 52 3.55 3.97 5.75
CA TRP A 52 3.57 2.51 5.69
C TRP A 52 4.14 2.02 4.35
N ILE A 53 3.72 2.65 3.25
CA ILE A 53 4.21 2.29 1.93
C ILE A 53 5.72 2.52 1.84
N SER A 54 6.17 3.67 2.31
CA SER A 54 7.61 3.98 2.31
C SER A 54 8.43 2.93 3.07
N ALA A 55 7.90 2.44 4.17
CA ALA A 55 8.59 1.45 5.00
C ALA A 55 8.51 0.03 4.43
N ASN A 56 7.60 -0.23 3.49
CA ASN A 56 7.31 -1.59 3.00
C ASN A 56 7.56 -1.76 1.50
N THR A 57 8.18 -0.80 0.85
CA THR A 57 8.61 -0.90 -0.54
C THR A 57 10.12 -1.08 -0.59
N VAL A 58 10.59 -1.60 -1.72
CA VAL A 58 12.03 -1.77 -1.92
C VAL A 58 12.69 -0.41 -2.00
N GLN A 59 13.63 -0.12 -1.08
CA GLN A 59 14.35 1.16 -0.99
C GLN A 59 13.42 2.37 -0.83
N GLY A 60 12.19 2.16 -0.33
CA GLY A 60 11.22 3.25 -0.19
C GLY A 60 10.75 3.83 -1.51
N ARG A 61 10.82 3.07 -2.59
CA ARG A 61 10.51 3.59 -3.93
C ARG A 61 9.03 3.56 -4.23
N PHE A 62 8.47 4.73 -4.39
CA PHE A 62 7.10 4.93 -4.88
C PHE A 62 6.94 6.40 -5.24
N SER A 63 5.81 6.72 -5.87
CA SER A 63 5.46 8.09 -6.24
C SER A 63 3.98 8.30 -5.93
N THR A 64 3.62 9.43 -5.33
CA THR A 64 2.23 9.77 -5.07
C THR A 64 1.75 10.68 -6.18
N SER A 65 0.81 10.21 -7.01
CA SER A 65 0.30 10.97 -8.16
C SER A 65 -0.98 11.72 -7.85
N THR A 66 -1.76 11.25 -6.87
CA THR A 66 -3.03 11.87 -6.46
C THR A 66 -3.15 11.75 -4.95
N TYR A 67 -3.54 12.84 -4.29
CA TYR A 67 -3.80 12.83 -2.86
C TYR A 67 -5.00 13.72 -2.59
N THR A 68 -6.15 13.11 -2.33
CA THR A 68 -7.39 13.81 -1.99
C THR A 68 -7.99 13.18 -0.74
N GLN A 69 -9.08 13.75 -0.23
CA GLN A 69 -9.74 13.21 0.95
C GLN A 69 -10.35 11.82 0.69
N ASN A 70 -10.60 11.47 -0.57
CA ASN A 70 -11.29 10.22 -0.91
C ASN A 70 -10.43 9.22 -1.66
N VAL A 71 -9.32 9.63 -2.25
CA VAL A 71 -8.46 8.78 -3.07
C VAL A 71 -7.02 9.22 -2.95
N ILE A 72 -6.12 8.26 -2.72
CA ILE A 72 -4.69 8.45 -2.91
C ILE A 72 -4.23 7.39 -3.91
N ARG A 73 -3.51 7.83 -4.95
CA ARG A 73 -2.96 6.94 -5.95
C ARG A 73 -1.44 6.95 -5.84
N PHE A 74 -0.87 5.77 -5.65
CA PHE A 74 0.56 5.56 -5.60
C PHE A 74 1.01 4.81 -6.84
N GLU A 75 2.04 5.30 -7.50
CA GLU A 75 2.58 4.71 -8.71
C GLU A 75 4.02 4.29 -8.48
N GLN A 76 4.52 3.41 -9.34
CA GLN A 76 5.90 2.92 -9.27
C GLN A 76 6.22 2.33 -7.89
N VAL A 77 5.20 1.69 -7.29
CA VAL A 77 5.35 1.05 -5.99
C VAL A 77 6.11 -0.26 -6.18
N ARG A 78 7.30 -0.36 -5.61
CA ARG A 78 8.16 -1.53 -5.76
C ARG A 78 7.96 -2.46 -4.57
N ILE A 79 7.23 -3.55 -4.77
CA ILE A 79 7.00 -4.54 -3.71
C ILE A 79 8.01 -5.67 -3.82
N PRO A 80 8.50 -6.20 -2.66
CA PRO A 80 9.46 -7.31 -2.69
C PRO A 80 8.84 -8.56 -3.33
N LEU A 81 9.64 -9.34 -4.06
CA LEU A 81 9.18 -10.60 -4.65
C LEU A 81 8.82 -11.63 -3.59
N TYR A 82 9.52 -11.60 -2.45
CA TYR A 82 9.33 -12.56 -1.37
C TYR A 82 9.14 -11.82 -0.04
N ASP A 83 8.32 -12.39 0.84
CA ASP A 83 8.14 -11.85 2.19
C ASP A 83 9.31 -12.27 3.09
N ASP A 84 9.25 -11.86 4.37
CA ASP A 84 10.32 -12.13 5.34
C ASP A 84 10.55 -13.62 5.57
N LYS A 85 9.55 -14.46 5.27
CA LYS A 85 9.63 -15.90 5.45
C LYS A 85 10.01 -16.62 4.17
N GLY A 86 10.38 -15.88 3.12
CA GLY A 86 10.78 -16.46 1.84
C GLY A 86 9.62 -16.92 0.97
N ARG A 87 8.37 -16.57 1.32
CA ARG A 87 7.19 -16.95 0.52
C ARG A 87 6.98 -15.93 -0.59
N ALA A 88 6.47 -16.40 -1.73
CA ALA A 88 6.13 -15.52 -2.83
C ALA A 88 5.16 -14.44 -2.37
N ASN A 89 5.46 -13.21 -2.71
CA ASN A 89 4.70 -12.03 -2.29
C ASN A 89 3.87 -11.52 -3.47
N ASP A 90 2.57 -11.35 -3.26
CA ASP A 90 1.69 -10.73 -4.25
C ASP A 90 1.10 -9.45 -3.66
N THR A 91 0.36 -8.71 -4.48
CA THR A 91 -0.19 -7.43 -4.05
C THR A 91 -1.14 -7.58 -2.87
N ARG A 92 -1.97 -8.62 -2.86
CA ARG A 92 -2.93 -8.86 -1.78
C ARG A 92 -2.20 -9.20 -0.47
N ARG A 93 -1.21 -10.08 -0.54
CA ARG A 93 -0.42 -10.47 0.65
C ARG A 93 0.35 -9.27 1.20
N TRP A 94 0.95 -8.50 0.31
CA TRP A 94 1.70 -7.30 0.70
C TRP A 94 0.80 -6.30 1.42
N LEU A 95 -0.39 -6.06 0.87
CA LEU A 95 -1.31 -5.05 1.41
C LEU A 95 -2.03 -5.51 2.67
N ARG A 96 -2.04 -6.81 2.93
CA ARG A 96 -2.73 -7.36 4.12
C ARG A 96 -2.23 -6.75 5.42
N ASP A 97 -0.94 -6.49 5.52
CA ASP A 97 -0.36 -5.91 6.73
C ASP A 97 -0.89 -4.49 6.97
N LEU A 98 -1.06 -3.71 5.91
CA LEU A 98 -1.68 -2.38 6.04
C LEU A 98 -3.14 -2.50 6.46
N ARG A 99 -3.89 -3.43 5.86
CA ARG A 99 -5.28 -3.67 6.27
C ARG A 99 -5.36 -4.03 7.75
N ASN A 100 -4.47 -4.87 8.22
CA ASN A 100 -4.43 -5.28 9.62
C ASN A 100 -4.06 -4.11 10.54
N LEU A 101 -3.13 -3.28 10.12
CA LEU A 101 -2.75 -2.06 10.85
C LEU A 101 -3.97 -1.14 11.04
N LEU A 102 -4.72 -0.89 9.96
CA LEU A 102 -5.87 0.00 10.02
C LEU A 102 -7.04 -0.58 10.81
N ASN A 103 -7.08 -1.90 10.98
CA ASN A 103 -8.13 -2.55 11.76
C ASN A 103 -7.89 -2.43 13.26
N LYS A 104 -6.71 -2.02 13.68
CA LYS A 104 -6.32 -1.88 15.09
C LYS A 104 -6.51 -0.44 15.58
N SER A 105 -6.49 -0.29 16.91
CA SER A 105 -6.47 1.03 17.55
C SER A 105 -5.23 1.82 17.09
N PRO A 106 -5.30 3.11 16.84
CA PRO A 106 -6.44 4.01 17.09
C PRO A 106 -7.45 4.07 15.95
N PHE A 107 -7.19 3.38 14.84
CA PHE A 107 -7.98 3.52 13.60
C PHE A 107 -9.30 2.77 13.70
N ASN A 108 -9.24 1.47 14.02
CA ASN A 108 -10.41 0.59 14.11
C ASN A 108 -11.26 0.65 12.83
N LEU A 109 -10.60 0.63 11.67
CA LEU A 109 -11.23 0.75 10.37
C LEU A 109 -11.23 -0.61 9.67
N VAL A 110 -12.41 -1.02 9.19
CA VAL A 110 -12.52 -2.18 8.30
C VAL A 110 -12.16 -1.74 6.89
N SER A 111 -11.70 -2.68 6.06
CA SER A 111 -11.36 -2.40 4.68
C SER A 111 -11.34 -3.69 3.88
N LYS A 112 -11.40 -3.55 2.54
CA LYS A 112 -11.31 -4.68 1.63
C LYS A 112 -10.24 -4.42 0.59
N ILE A 113 -9.58 -5.50 0.16
CA ILE A 113 -8.55 -5.48 -0.86
C ILE A 113 -9.12 -6.00 -2.16
N TYR A 114 -8.95 -5.25 -3.24
CA TYR A 114 -9.33 -5.65 -4.58
C TYR A 114 -8.11 -5.63 -5.48
N THR A 115 -7.90 -6.72 -6.23
CA THR A 115 -6.82 -6.78 -7.21
C THR A 115 -7.39 -6.49 -8.60
N ARG A 116 -6.64 -5.76 -9.40
CA ARG A 116 -7.00 -5.42 -10.79
C ARG A 116 -5.86 -5.84 -11.69
N GLY A 117 -5.96 -7.06 -12.24
CA GLY A 117 -4.84 -7.66 -12.94
C GLY A 117 -3.67 -7.93 -12.00
N LEU A 118 -2.47 -8.04 -12.56
CA LEU A 118 -1.28 -8.35 -11.77
C LEU A 118 -0.55 -7.11 -11.27
N GLY A 119 -0.86 -5.95 -11.82
CA GLY A 119 -0.10 -4.73 -11.57
C GLY A 119 -0.82 -3.64 -10.80
N GLU A 120 -2.05 -3.89 -10.34
CA GLU A 120 -2.79 -2.86 -9.61
C GLU A 120 -3.57 -3.47 -8.46
N VAL A 121 -3.61 -2.76 -7.31
CA VAL A 121 -4.37 -3.19 -6.14
C VAL A 121 -5.05 -1.98 -5.50
N TRP A 122 -6.25 -2.19 -4.99
CA TRP A 122 -7.04 -1.16 -4.30
C TRP A 122 -7.33 -1.61 -2.87
N LEU A 123 -7.23 -0.68 -1.95
CA LEU A 123 -7.72 -0.84 -0.58
C LEU A 123 -8.92 0.10 -0.42
N ILE A 124 -10.10 -0.48 -0.18
CA ILE A 124 -11.33 0.30 0.02
C ILE A 124 -11.58 0.41 1.52
N ILE A 125 -11.31 1.58 2.07
CA ILE A 125 -11.39 1.85 3.51
C ILE A 125 -12.84 2.10 3.91
N GLY A 126 -13.29 1.42 4.95
CA GLY A 126 -14.65 1.55 5.46
C GLY A 126 -15.64 0.54 4.86
N GLU A 127 -15.22 -0.26 3.89
CA GLU A 127 -16.07 -1.31 3.31
C GLU A 127 -15.92 -2.60 4.10
N LYS A 128 -17.04 -3.12 4.55
CA LYS A 128 -17.09 -4.37 5.31
C LYS A 128 -17.03 -5.61 4.43
#